data_aeffa1e60d838456139cd7a4241f1b71
#
_entry.id   aeffa1e60d838456139cd7a4241f1b71
#
_cell.length_a   1.000
_cell.length_b   1.000
_cell.length_c   1.000
_cell.angle_alpha   90.00
_cell.angle_beta   90.00
_cell.angle_gamma   90.00
#
_symmetry.space_group_name_H-M   'P 1'
#
loop_
_entity.id
_entity.type
_entity.pdbx_description
1 polymer ?
#
loop_
_entity_poly.entity_id
_entity_poly.type
_entity_poly.pdbx_seq_one_letter_code
_entity_poly.pdbx_strand_id
1 'polypeptide(L)'
;MEPFNTPLKIREISLPHRAVFGPMAGFTDAPARRLMAQHGAGFTVSEMVSSRALVYGDHKTVSLLKAEPNGAPYGVQIFGKVPEIMGQAAAAVEQYAFDFLDINMGCPAPKIVSGGAGSKLMLDPDRCGRIVEEVVKNTSRPVTVKMRKGWDAEHVTAVECAKACEQAGAVLIAVHARTREQMYTPGIDPSIIAAVKDAVHVPVLGNGDIRTAEDAVRMVEETCLLYTSPSPRDRSVS
;
A
#
# COMPACT_ATOMS: atom_id res chain seq x y z
N MET A 1 -2.04 24.87 5.05
CA MET A 1 -1.00 23.94 5.60
C MET A 1 -1.46 23.11 6.81
N GLU A 2 -2.65 23.34 7.35
CA GLU A 2 -3.19 22.58 8.50
C GLU A 2 -3.59 21.11 8.24
N PRO A 3 -4.07 20.70 7.03
CA PRO A 3 -4.57 19.33 6.87
C PRO A 3 -3.52 18.23 7.05
N PHE A 4 -2.22 18.52 6.84
CA PHE A 4 -1.14 17.52 6.98
C PHE A 4 -0.66 17.33 8.40
N ASN A 5 -0.87 18.29 9.30
CA ASN A 5 -0.41 18.26 10.69
C ASN A 5 -1.43 17.67 11.68
N THR A 6 -2.58 17.24 11.21
CA THR A 6 -3.56 16.60 12.06
C THR A 6 -3.19 15.13 12.25
N PRO A 7 -2.93 14.65 13.49
CA PRO A 7 -2.64 13.25 13.74
C PRO A 7 -3.75 12.34 13.23
N LEU A 8 -3.37 11.22 12.66
CA LEU A 8 -4.31 10.17 12.29
C LEU A 8 -4.02 8.91 13.06
N LYS A 9 -5.08 8.12 13.26
CA LYS A 9 -4.97 6.79 13.85
C LYS A 9 -5.32 5.72 12.83
N ILE A 10 -4.50 4.68 12.81
CA ILE A 10 -4.77 3.41 12.15
C ILE A 10 -4.93 2.40 13.30
N ARG A 11 -6.15 2.18 13.79
CA ARG A 11 -6.40 1.53 15.08
C ARG A 11 -5.58 2.19 16.19
N GLU A 12 -4.70 1.44 16.83
CA GLU A 12 -3.84 1.91 17.94
C GLU A 12 -2.61 2.70 17.46
N ILE A 13 -2.29 2.67 16.18
CA ILE A 13 -1.12 3.34 15.62
C ILE A 13 -1.45 4.81 15.39
N SER A 14 -0.78 5.70 16.11
CA SER A 14 -0.87 7.14 15.91
C SER A 14 0.15 7.60 14.87
N LEU A 15 -0.31 8.24 13.82
CA LEU A 15 0.55 8.82 12.79
C LEU A 15 0.74 10.30 13.08
N PRO A 16 1.99 10.76 13.27
CA PRO A 16 2.24 12.18 13.55
C PRO A 16 1.91 13.08 12.36
N HIS A 17 2.05 12.56 11.15
CA HIS A 17 1.83 13.26 9.89
C HIS A 17 1.04 12.42 8.90
N ARG A 18 0.37 13.09 7.96
CA ARG A 18 -0.44 12.46 6.91
C ARG A 18 0.33 12.15 5.63
N ALA A 19 1.54 12.69 5.47
CA ALA A 19 2.44 12.31 4.39
C ALA A 19 3.19 11.03 4.78
N VAL A 20 3.15 10.02 3.92
CA VAL A 20 3.74 8.70 4.18
C VAL A 20 4.67 8.28 3.05
N PHE A 21 5.63 7.39 3.36
CA PHE A 21 6.55 6.88 2.36
C PHE A 21 6.07 5.50 1.88
N GLY A 22 5.47 5.46 0.69
CA GLY A 22 4.89 4.25 0.11
C GLY A 22 5.94 3.22 -0.33
N PRO A 23 5.59 1.93 -0.36
CA PRO A 23 6.50 0.84 -0.71
C PRO A 23 6.88 0.87 -2.20
N MET A 24 8.17 0.67 -2.48
CA MET A 24 8.70 0.61 -3.84
C MET A 24 9.92 -0.31 -3.91
N ALA A 25 9.80 -1.42 -4.67
CA ALA A 25 10.89 -2.37 -4.88
C ALA A 25 12.13 -1.68 -5.50
N GLY A 26 13.30 -1.89 -4.90
CA GLY A 26 14.56 -1.27 -5.28
C GLY A 26 14.78 0.14 -4.74
N PHE A 27 13.85 0.70 -3.93
CA PHE A 27 13.95 2.07 -3.40
C PHE A 27 13.65 2.18 -1.91
N THR A 28 12.74 1.38 -1.37
CA THR A 28 12.32 1.48 0.03
C THR A 28 13.06 0.50 0.93
N ASP A 29 14.37 0.41 0.72
CA ASP A 29 15.27 -0.32 1.61
C ASP A 29 15.36 0.35 3.00
N ALA A 30 16.04 -0.30 3.93
CA ALA A 30 16.13 0.19 5.31
C ALA A 30 16.78 1.59 5.43
N PRO A 31 17.88 1.91 4.71
CA PRO A 31 18.45 3.27 4.68
C PRO A 31 17.47 4.33 4.17
N ALA A 32 16.75 4.06 3.07
CA ALA A 32 15.78 5.00 2.52
C ALA A 32 14.62 5.24 3.48
N ARG A 33 14.06 4.19 4.11
CA ARG A 33 13.00 4.32 5.12
C ARG A 33 13.46 5.14 6.32
N ARG A 34 14.68 4.93 6.81
CA ARG A 34 15.26 5.71 7.91
C ARG A 34 15.35 7.20 7.54
N LEU A 35 15.86 7.51 6.35
CA LEU A 35 15.96 8.88 5.86
C LEU A 35 14.57 9.54 5.79
N MET A 36 13.59 8.87 5.24
CA MET A 36 12.22 9.40 5.14
C MET A 36 11.56 9.59 6.51
N ALA A 37 11.80 8.69 7.46
CA ALA A 37 11.31 8.86 8.82
C ALA A 37 11.94 10.08 9.51
N GLN A 38 13.24 10.31 9.32
CA GLN A 38 13.94 11.51 9.82
C GLN A 38 13.39 12.82 9.22
N HIS A 39 12.85 12.75 8.00
CA HIS A 39 12.17 13.86 7.34
C HIS A 39 10.65 13.93 7.61
N GLY A 40 10.16 13.19 8.61
CA GLY A 40 8.79 13.31 9.09
C GLY A 40 7.75 12.47 8.33
N ALA A 41 8.15 11.39 7.65
CA ALA A 41 7.16 10.46 7.12
C ALA A 41 6.29 9.88 8.23
N GLY A 42 4.96 9.94 8.08
CA GLY A 42 4.01 9.46 9.07
C GLY A 42 4.10 7.95 9.31
N PHE A 43 4.45 7.19 8.30
CA PHE A 43 4.93 5.81 8.38
C PHE A 43 5.79 5.44 7.16
N THR A 44 6.48 4.33 7.25
CA THR A 44 7.24 3.73 6.15
C THR A 44 6.83 2.28 5.94
N VAL A 45 7.01 1.76 4.71
CA VAL A 45 6.67 0.38 4.36
C VAL A 45 7.85 -0.29 3.68
N SER A 46 8.09 -1.57 3.98
CA SER A 46 9.15 -2.36 3.35
C SER A 46 8.96 -2.49 1.83
N GLU A 47 9.99 -2.94 1.15
CA GLU A 47 9.80 -3.54 -0.16
C GLU A 47 8.86 -4.75 -0.06
N MET A 48 8.16 -5.06 -1.16
CA MET A 48 7.19 -6.15 -1.17
C MET A 48 7.87 -7.52 -1.10
N VAL A 49 7.39 -8.37 -0.22
CA VAL A 49 7.92 -9.69 0.08
C VAL A 49 6.98 -10.79 -0.42
N SER A 50 7.53 -11.80 -1.09
CA SER A 50 6.73 -12.92 -1.59
C SER A 50 6.19 -13.78 -0.47
N SER A 51 4.86 -13.95 -0.39
CA SER A 51 4.22 -14.83 0.57
C SER A 51 4.71 -16.28 0.46
N ARG A 52 4.89 -16.78 -0.77
CA ARG A 52 5.46 -18.12 -0.98
C ARG A 52 6.89 -18.23 -0.48
N ALA A 53 7.75 -17.26 -0.78
CA ALA A 53 9.13 -17.27 -0.32
C ALA A 53 9.22 -17.24 1.21
N LEU A 54 8.35 -16.51 1.89
CA LEU A 54 8.24 -16.51 3.35
C LEU A 54 7.86 -17.87 3.91
N VAL A 55 6.81 -18.49 3.37
CA VAL A 55 6.31 -19.81 3.82
C VAL A 55 7.36 -20.90 3.59
N TYR A 56 8.13 -20.82 2.51
CA TYR A 56 9.19 -21.81 2.21
C TYR A 56 10.57 -21.45 2.77
N GLY A 57 10.68 -20.41 3.60
CA GLY A 57 11.91 -20.11 4.37
C GLY A 57 13.07 -19.55 3.55
N ASP A 58 12.79 -18.75 2.50
CA ASP A 58 13.84 -18.07 1.72
C ASP A 58 14.54 -16.99 2.54
N HIS A 59 15.82 -17.26 2.89
CA HIS A 59 16.64 -16.37 3.71
C HIS A 59 16.85 -14.97 3.10
N LYS A 60 16.87 -14.83 1.77
CA LYS A 60 17.00 -13.52 1.10
C LYS A 60 15.75 -12.68 1.33
N THR A 61 14.60 -13.33 1.29
CA THR A 61 13.30 -12.70 1.56
C THR A 61 13.21 -12.18 2.99
N VAL A 62 13.70 -12.94 3.96
CA VAL A 62 13.74 -12.55 5.38
C VAL A 62 14.58 -11.29 5.61
N SER A 63 15.65 -11.07 4.85
CA SER A 63 16.47 -9.87 5.00
C SER A 63 15.73 -8.57 4.70
N LEU A 64 14.66 -8.61 3.89
CA LEU A 64 13.81 -7.46 3.57
C LEU A 64 12.87 -7.07 4.72
N LEU A 65 12.64 -8.00 5.66
CA LEU A 65 11.75 -7.78 6.82
C LEU A 65 12.42 -7.02 7.96
N LYS A 66 13.74 -6.81 7.91
CA LYS A 66 14.46 -6.16 8.99
C LYS A 66 13.89 -4.78 9.27
N ALA A 67 13.29 -4.65 10.44
CA ALA A 67 12.97 -3.35 11.01
C ALA A 67 14.27 -2.66 11.44
N GLU A 68 14.41 -1.38 11.10
CA GLU A 68 15.36 -0.50 11.78
C GLU A 68 14.56 0.51 12.58
N PRO A 69 14.86 0.71 13.87
CA PRO A 69 14.25 1.76 14.67
C PRO A 69 14.48 3.10 13.97
N ASN A 70 13.43 3.74 13.49
CA ASN A 70 13.55 4.97 12.72
C ASN A 70 12.63 6.10 13.23
N GLY A 71 11.89 5.84 14.31
CA GLY A 71 11.00 6.83 14.94
C GLY A 71 9.64 6.99 14.26
N ALA A 72 9.38 6.30 13.16
CA ALA A 72 8.07 6.26 12.49
C ALA A 72 7.51 4.83 12.51
N PRO A 73 6.18 4.65 12.52
CA PRO A 73 5.57 3.34 12.35
C PRO A 73 6.05 2.65 11.07
N TYR A 74 6.29 1.34 11.17
CA TYR A 74 6.85 0.53 10.10
C TYR A 74 5.93 -0.60 9.70
N GLY A 75 5.57 -0.64 8.42
CA GLY A 75 4.80 -1.72 7.82
C GLY A 75 5.65 -2.71 7.02
N VAL A 76 5.29 -3.98 7.09
CA VAL A 76 5.80 -5.02 6.19
C VAL A 76 4.81 -5.21 5.05
N GLN A 77 5.27 -5.17 3.80
CA GLN A 77 4.41 -5.44 2.65
C GLN A 77 4.63 -6.84 2.11
N ILE A 78 3.55 -7.63 2.02
CA ILE A 78 3.55 -8.96 1.40
C ILE A 78 2.75 -8.97 0.09
N PHE A 79 3.09 -9.87 -0.83
CA PHE A 79 2.33 -10.12 -2.05
C PHE A 79 2.16 -11.59 -2.35
N GLY A 80 1.04 -11.95 -2.95
CA GLY A 80 0.69 -13.29 -3.36
C GLY A 80 -0.69 -13.32 -4.01
N LYS A 81 -1.15 -14.51 -4.42
CA LYS A 81 -2.45 -14.69 -5.10
C LYS A 81 -3.36 -15.74 -4.43
N VAL A 82 -2.80 -16.55 -3.54
CA VAL A 82 -3.50 -17.66 -2.88
C VAL A 82 -3.82 -17.23 -1.46
N PRO A 83 -5.09 -17.10 -1.08
CA PRO A 83 -5.50 -16.59 0.24
C PRO A 83 -4.82 -17.35 1.39
N GLU A 84 -4.82 -18.68 1.35
CA GLU A 84 -4.29 -19.53 2.40
C GLU A 84 -2.76 -19.34 2.59
N ILE A 85 -2.02 -19.17 1.48
CA ILE A 85 -0.57 -18.88 1.53
C ILE A 85 -0.32 -17.46 2.05
N MET A 86 -1.18 -16.51 1.73
CA MET A 86 -1.10 -15.16 2.27
C MET A 86 -1.34 -15.14 3.78
N GLY A 87 -2.31 -15.91 4.28
CA GLY A 87 -2.52 -16.12 5.72
C GLY A 87 -1.33 -16.77 6.41
N GLN A 88 -0.77 -17.85 5.84
CA GLN A 88 0.45 -18.48 6.37
C GLN A 88 1.64 -17.52 6.41
N ALA A 89 1.80 -16.69 5.38
CA ALA A 89 2.84 -15.67 5.35
C ALA A 89 2.62 -14.60 6.42
N ALA A 90 1.37 -14.20 6.67
CA ALA A 90 1.02 -13.28 7.74
C ALA A 90 1.42 -13.83 9.11
N ALA A 91 1.13 -15.09 9.40
CA ALA A 91 1.57 -15.75 10.63
C ALA A 91 3.10 -15.85 10.71
N ALA A 92 3.77 -16.14 9.59
CA ALA A 92 5.23 -16.27 9.55
C ALA A 92 5.97 -14.95 9.85
N VAL A 93 5.39 -13.80 9.50
CA VAL A 93 6.02 -12.49 9.76
C VAL A 93 5.79 -11.98 11.19
N GLU A 94 4.88 -12.54 11.97
CA GLU A 94 4.60 -12.13 13.36
C GLU A 94 5.82 -12.19 14.29
N GLN A 95 6.81 -13.04 13.98
CA GLN A 95 8.05 -13.12 14.73
C GLN A 95 9.00 -11.92 14.54
N TYR A 96 8.72 -11.04 13.58
CA TYR A 96 9.54 -9.85 13.30
C TYR A 96 8.90 -8.60 13.91
N ALA A 97 9.70 -7.55 14.10
CA ALA A 97 9.23 -6.28 14.60
C ALA A 97 8.63 -5.45 13.45
N PHE A 98 7.33 -5.16 13.52
CA PHE A 98 6.61 -4.26 12.62
C PHE A 98 5.30 -3.81 13.29
N ASP A 99 4.71 -2.72 12.82
CA ASP A 99 3.51 -2.13 13.41
C ASP A 99 2.23 -2.55 12.66
N PHE A 100 2.30 -2.73 11.34
CA PHE A 100 1.16 -3.13 10.52
C PHE A 100 1.59 -3.97 9.31
N LEU A 101 0.68 -4.80 8.80
CA LEU A 101 0.92 -5.65 7.62
C LEU A 101 0.20 -5.07 6.41
N ASP A 102 0.95 -4.79 5.34
CA ASP A 102 0.41 -4.24 4.10
C ASP A 102 0.35 -5.30 2.98
N ILE A 103 -0.74 -5.30 2.22
CA ILE A 103 -0.97 -6.24 1.12
C ILE A 103 -0.80 -5.50 -0.22
N ASN A 104 0.11 -6.00 -1.07
CA ASN A 104 0.31 -5.46 -2.42
C ASN A 104 -0.73 -6.02 -3.39
N MET A 105 -1.59 -5.14 -3.90
CA MET A 105 -2.54 -5.39 -4.99
C MET A 105 -2.33 -4.42 -6.16
N GLY A 106 -1.15 -3.75 -6.22
CA GLY A 106 -0.91 -2.69 -7.21
C GLY A 106 0.33 -2.86 -8.07
N CYS A 107 1.22 -3.82 -7.80
CA CYS A 107 2.45 -4.00 -8.57
C CYS A 107 2.15 -4.34 -10.04
N PRO A 108 2.62 -3.54 -11.02
CA PRO A 108 2.35 -3.77 -12.44
C PRO A 108 3.41 -4.64 -13.14
N ALA A 109 4.49 -5.01 -12.43
CA ALA A 109 5.64 -5.69 -13.00
C ALA A 109 5.25 -7.01 -13.71
N PRO A 110 5.71 -7.25 -14.96
CA PRO A 110 5.32 -8.44 -15.74
C PRO A 110 5.51 -9.76 -14.98
N LYS A 111 6.61 -9.93 -14.26
CA LYS A 111 6.92 -11.12 -13.47
C LYS A 111 5.89 -11.37 -12.35
N ILE A 112 5.34 -10.32 -11.77
CA ILE A 112 4.35 -10.42 -10.68
C ILE A 112 2.96 -10.71 -11.24
N VAL A 113 2.55 -9.95 -12.25
CA VAL A 113 1.20 -10.08 -12.83
C VAL A 113 1.01 -11.37 -13.62
N SER A 114 2.06 -11.87 -14.30
CA SER A 114 2.02 -13.20 -14.96
C SER A 114 1.83 -14.32 -13.94
N GLY A 115 2.35 -14.15 -12.73
CA GLY A 115 2.10 -15.03 -11.59
C GLY A 115 0.69 -14.93 -11.00
N GLY A 116 -0.13 -13.96 -11.42
CA GLY A 116 -1.49 -13.74 -10.91
C GLY A 116 -1.58 -12.90 -9.64
N ALA A 117 -0.50 -12.24 -9.22
CA ALA A 117 -0.42 -11.37 -8.04
C ALA A 117 -0.33 -9.87 -8.44
N GLY A 118 -0.17 -9.01 -7.45
CA GLY A 118 -0.10 -7.57 -7.68
C GLY A 118 -1.38 -7.03 -8.30
N SER A 119 -1.26 -6.13 -9.29
CA SER A 119 -2.41 -5.52 -9.95
C SER A 119 -3.33 -6.49 -10.71
N LYS A 120 -2.88 -7.74 -10.98
CA LYS A 120 -3.73 -8.77 -11.57
C LYS A 120 -4.88 -9.18 -10.66
N LEU A 121 -4.71 -9.06 -9.34
CA LEU A 121 -5.77 -9.32 -8.36
C LEU A 121 -6.98 -8.40 -8.55
N MET A 122 -6.78 -7.19 -9.04
CA MET A 122 -7.85 -6.21 -9.22
C MET A 122 -8.90 -6.62 -10.27
N LEU A 123 -8.65 -7.66 -11.07
CA LEU A 123 -9.66 -8.27 -11.94
C LEU A 123 -10.65 -9.16 -11.18
N ASP A 124 -10.43 -9.42 -9.89
CA ASP A 124 -11.25 -10.30 -9.04
C ASP A 124 -11.39 -9.68 -7.64
N PRO A 125 -12.33 -8.73 -7.45
CA PRO A 125 -12.57 -8.08 -6.15
C PRO A 125 -12.86 -9.07 -5.01
N ASP A 126 -13.58 -10.16 -5.29
CA ASP A 126 -13.88 -11.19 -4.30
C ASP A 126 -12.61 -11.89 -3.81
N ARG A 127 -11.65 -12.13 -4.71
CA ARG A 127 -10.34 -12.67 -4.33
C ARG A 127 -9.54 -11.68 -3.50
N CYS A 128 -9.61 -10.38 -3.81
CA CYS A 128 -9.00 -9.34 -2.98
C CYS A 128 -9.53 -9.44 -1.54
N GLY A 129 -10.85 -9.51 -1.37
CA GLY A 129 -11.49 -9.70 -0.07
C GLY A 129 -11.02 -10.97 0.64
N ARG A 130 -11.06 -12.14 -0.03
CA ARG A 130 -10.60 -13.42 0.57
C ARG A 130 -9.14 -13.37 1.01
N ILE A 131 -8.26 -12.73 0.26
CA ILE A 131 -6.84 -12.56 0.65
C ILE A 131 -6.75 -11.73 1.93
N VAL A 132 -7.45 -10.61 2.01
CA VAL A 132 -7.47 -9.76 3.21
C VAL A 132 -8.02 -10.53 4.40
N GLU A 133 -9.13 -11.23 4.24
CA GLU A 133 -9.76 -12.03 5.29
C GLU A 133 -8.79 -13.08 5.89
N GLU A 134 -8.11 -13.82 5.01
CA GLU A 134 -7.13 -14.82 5.46
C GLU A 134 -5.91 -14.18 6.15
N VAL A 135 -5.44 -13.03 5.68
CA VAL A 135 -4.37 -12.29 6.34
C VAL A 135 -4.82 -11.79 7.72
N VAL A 136 -6.01 -11.18 7.82
CA VAL A 136 -6.56 -10.67 9.08
C VAL A 136 -6.73 -11.78 10.12
N LYS A 137 -7.15 -12.98 9.71
CA LYS A 137 -7.28 -14.14 10.60
C LYS A 137 -5.96 -14.62 11.19
N ASN A 138 -4.84 -14.35 10.52
CA ASN A 138 -3.53 -14.91 10.83
C ASN A 138 -2.50 -13.89 11.33
N THR A 139 -2.91 -12.66 11.64
CA THR A 139 -2.06 -11.63 12.23
C THR A 139 -2.78 -10.90 13.35
N SER A 140 -2.02 -10.49 14.37
CA SER A 140 -2.51 -9.59 15.43
C SER A 140 -2.42 -8.11 15.03
N ARG A 141 -1.71 -7.81 13.93
CA ARG A 141 -1.42 -6.45 13.48
C ARG A 141 -2.53 -5.87 12.61
N PRO A 142 -2.71 -4.55 12.57
CA PRO A 142 -3.57 -3.90 11.59
C PRO A 142 -3.17 -4.28 10.16
N VAL A 143 -4.15 -4.58 9.30
CA VAL A 143 -3.93 -4.94 7.89
C VAL A 143 -4.31 -3.78 7.00
N THR A 144 -3.39 -3.37 6.13
CA THR A 144 -3.59 -2.32 5.13
C THR A 144 -3.47 -2.89 3.72
N VAL A 145 -4.01 -2.19 2.72
CA VAL A 145 -3.97 -2.64 1.34
C VAL A 145 -3.48 -1.51 0.44
N LYS A 146 -2.52 -1.81 -0.45
CA LYS A 146 -2.12 -0.89 -1.52
C LYS A 146 -2.52 -1.44 -2.87
N MET A 147 -3.36 -0.68 -3.60
CA MET A 147 -3.92 -1.05 -4.90
C MET A 147 -3.72 0.02 -5.97
N ARG A 148 -4.11 -0.26 -7.20
CA ARG A 148 -4.22 0.70 -8.31
C ARG A 148 -5.66 1.07 -8.59
N LYS A 149 -5.88 1.94 -9.60
CA LYS A 149 -7.19 2.29 -10.15
C LYS A 149 -7.93 1.06 -10.73
N GLY A 150 -7.17 0.13 -11.31
CA GLY A 150 -7.67 -1.06 -11.98
C GLY A 150 -6.60 -1.71 -12.86
N TRP A 151 -7.02 -2.59 -13.76
CA TRP A 151 -6.15 -3.28 -14.70
C TRP A 151 -5.89 -2.46 -15.97
N ASP A 152 -6.96 -2.04 -16.64
CA ASP A 152 -6.98 -1.24 -17.87
C ASP A 152 -8.17 -0.27 -17.85
N ALA A 153 -8.47 0.35 -18.97
CA ALA A 153 -9.56 1.32 -19.10
C ALA A 153 -10.97 0.68 -18.97
N GLU A 154 -11.10 -0.61 -19.30
CA GLU A 154 -12.37 -1.35 -19.22
C GLU A 154 -12.57 -1.99 -17.84
N HIS A 155 -11.48 -2.20 -17.10
CA HIS A 155 -11.47 -2.83 -15.78
C HIS A 155 -10.96 -1.87 -14.71
N VAL A 156 -11.76 -0.83 -14.43
CA VAL A 156 -11.54 0.15 -13.35
C VAL A 156 -12.30 -0.32 -12.12
N THR A 157 -11.64 -1.08 -11.26
CA THR A 157 -12.25 -1.87 -10.17
C THR A 157 -11.82 -1.44 -8.77
N ALA A 158 -11.21 -0.26 -8.63
CA ALA A 158 -10.69 0.19 -7.32
C ALA A 158 -11.79 0.28 -6.25
N VAL A 159 -13.00 0.75 -6.61
CA VAL A 159 -14.11 0.89 -5.66
C VAL A 159 -14.58 -0.46 -5.16
N GLU A 160 -14.80 -1.43 -6.04
CA GLU A 160 -15.25 -2.78 -5.71
C GLU A 160 -14.19 -3.51 -4.88
N CYS A 161 -12.93 -3.42 -5.28
CA CYS A 161 -11.80 -3.99 -4.52
C CYS A 161 -11.68 -3.37 -3.12
N ALA A 162 -11.83 -2.04 -3.02
CA ALA A 162 -11.74 -1.34 -1.74
C ALA A 162 -12.85 -1.78 -0.79
N LYS A 163 -14.10 -1.86 -1.26
CA LYS A 163 -15.23 -2.36 -0.47
C LYS A 163 -15.01 -3.79 0.02
N ALA A 164 -14.57 -4.69 -0.87
CA ALA A 164 -14.30 -6.07 -0.52
C ALA A 164 -13.17 -6.17 0.52
N CYS A 165 -12.10 -5.37 0.39
CA CYS A 165 -11.00 -5.34 1.35
C CYS A 165 -11.43 -4.77 2.72
N GLU A 166 -12.23 -3.69 2.75
CA GLU A 166 -12.76 -3.13 4.00
C GLU A 166 -13.65 -4.14 4.72
N GLN A 167 -14.59 -4.77 4.01
CA GLN A 167 -15.49 -5.79 4.57
C GLN A 167 -14.73 -6.98 5.15
N ALA A 168 -13.58 -7.31 4.57
CA ALA A 168 -12.68 -8.36 5.03
C ALA A 168 -11.76 -7.94 6.20
N GLY A 169 -11.80 -6.66 6.62
CA GLY A 169 -11.11 -6.17 7.80
C GLY A 169 -9.84 -5.34 7.54
N ALA A 170 -9.61 -4.89 6.30
CA ALA A 170 -8.60 -3.87 6.04
C ALA A 170 -8.95 -2.56 6.77
N VAL A 171 -7.94 -1.92 7.38
CA VAL A 171 -8.12 -0.72 8.21
C VAL A 171 -7.57 0.55 7.55
N LEU A 172 -6.97 0.42 6.37
CA LEU A 172 -6.51 1.53 5.53
C LEU A 172 -6.33 1.03 4.11
N ILE A 173 -6.69 1.86 3.13
CA ILE A 173 -6.55 1.55 1.70
C ILE A 173 -5.75 2.66 1.02
N ALA A 174 -4.65 2.28 0.34
CA ALA A 174 -3.85 3.19 -0.48
C ALA A 174 -4.14 2.94 -1.96
N VAL A 175 -4.52 4.01 -2.69
CA VAL A 175 -4.92 3.93 -4.10
C VAL A 175 -3.94 4.71 -4.97
N HIS A 176 -3.24 4.01 -5.88
CA HIS A 176 -2.52 4.66 -6.96
C HIS A 176 -3.49 4.94 -8.13
N ALA A 177 -3.66 6.19 -8.48
CA ALA A 177 -4.68 6.66 -9.43
C ALA A 177 -4.32 6.39 -10.92
N ARG A 178 -3.67 5.26 -11.18
CA ARG A 178 -3.37 4.71 -12.53
C ARG A 178 -3.80 3.27 -12.61
N THR A 179 -4.19 2.83 -13.81
CA THR A 179 -4.37 1.40 -14.10
C THR A 179 -3.02 0.71 -14.22
N ARG A 180 -3.03 -0.63 -14.25
CA ARG A 180 -1.81 -1.41 -14.52
C ARG A 180 -1.23 -1.08 -15.89
N GLU A 181 -2.08 -0.91 -16.89
CA GLU A 181 -1.67 -0.64 -18.27
C GLU A 181 -1.00 0.72 -18.43
N GLN A 182 -1.49 1.74 -17.72
CA GLN A 182 -0.90 3.07 -17.70
C GLN A 182 0.51 3.10 -17.10
N MET A 183 0.91 2.09 -16.33
CA MET A 183 2.23 2.00 -15.71
C MET A 183 2.61 3.27 -14.94
N TYR A 184 3.43 4.13 -15.56
CA TYR A 184 3.94 5.40 -15.05
C TYR A 184 3.75 6.56 -16.05
N THR A 185 2.88 6.39 -17.05
CA THR A 185 2.52 7.46 -17.99
C THR A 185 2.09 8.72 -17.23
N PRO A 186 2.53 9.92 -17.61
CA PRO A 186 2.13 11.16 -16.95
C PRO A 186 0.62 11.35 -16.89
N GLY A 187 0.15 11.98 -15.84
CA GLY A 187 -1.28 12.22 -15.59
C GLY A 187 -1.96 11.08 -14.83
N ILE A 188 -2.48 11.42 -13.66
CA ILE A 188 -3.34 10.55 -12.85
C ILE A 188 -4.79 10.97 -13.00
N ASP A 189 -5.69 10.10 -12.58
CA ASP A 189 -7.11 10.42 -12.44
C ASP A 189 -7.47 10.47 -10.95
N PRO A 190 -7.43 11.65 -10.30
CA PRO A 190 -7.73 11.76 -8.88
C PRO A 190 -9.19 11.44 -8.54
N SER A 191 -10.11 11.50 -9.52
CA SER A 191 -11.53 11.20 -9.28
C SER A 191 -11.77 9.78 -8.74
N ILE A 192 -10.92 8.81 -9.14
CA ILE A 192 -11.03 7.44 -8.62
C ILE A 192 -10.69 7.35 -7.12
N ILE A 193 -9.78 8.20 -6.65
CA ILE A 193 -9.41 8.26 -5.24
C ILE A 193 -10.60 8.81 -4.44
N ALA A 194 -11.21 9.90 -4.93
CA ALA A 194 -12.43 10.45 -4.33
C ALA A 194 -13.56 9.41 -4.29
N ALA A 195 -13.79 8.71 -5.41
CA ALA A 195 -14.80 7.66 -5.48
C ALA A 195 -14.56 6.50 -4.49
N VAL A 196 -13.30 6.09 -4.30
CA VAL A 196 -12.96 5.09 -3.27
C VAL A 196 -13.21 5.67 -1.89
N LYS A 197 -12.80 6.91 -1.62
CA LYS A 197 -13.01 7.57 -0.32
C LYS A 197 -14.50 7.66 0.05
N ASP A 198 -15.36 7.96 -0.92
CA ASP A 198 -16.82 8.05 -0.70
C ASP A 198 -17.45 6.67 -0.47
N ALA A 199 -16.81 5.60 -0.96
CA ALA A 199 -17.35 4.25 -0.95
C ALA A 199 -16.95 3.41 0.28
N VAL A 200 -15.93 3.84 1.06
CA VAL A 200 -15.43 3.14 2.24
C VAL A 200 -15.35 4.05 3.46
N HIS A 201 -15.37 3.46 4.66
CA HIS A 201 -15.30 4.18 5.94
C HIS A 201 -13.87 4.26 6.49
N VAL A 202 -13.00 3.33 6.08
CA VAL A 202 -11.59 3.36 6.48
C VAL A 202 -10.82 4.51 5.83
N PRO A 203 -9.73 4.99 6.44
CA PRO A 203 -8.86 5.97 5.82
C PRO A 203 -8.38 5.54 4.43
N VAL A 204 -8.37 6.49 3.48
CA VAL A 204 -7.87 6.30 2.13
C VAL A 204 -6.62 7.14 1.91
N LEU A 205 -5.58 6.56 1.33
CA LEU A 205 -4.35 7.21 0.91
C LEU A 205 -4.34 7.43 -0.60
N GLY A 206 -4.16 8.67 -1.05
CA GLY A 206 -3.93 8.98 -2.46
C GLY A 206 -2.45 8.82 -2.86
N ASN A 207 -2.21 8.31 -4.06
CA ASN A 207 -0.87 8.13 -4.60
C ASN A 207 -0.84 8.39 -6.10
N GLY A 208 0.24 9.04 -6.57
CA GLY A 208 0.53 9.33 -7.97
C GLY A 208 0.83 10.80 -8.22
N ASP A 209 1.87 11.08 -9.02
CA ASP A 209 2.32 12.41 -9.49
C ASP A 209 2.54 13.48 -8.39
N ILE A 210 2.84 13.07 -7.17
CA ILE A 210 3.17 13.99 -6.08
C ILE A 210 4.69 14.20 -6.11
N ARG A 211 5.11 15.35 -6.62
CA ARG A 211 6.51 15.76 -6.79
C ARG A 211 6.90 16.90 -5.88
N THR A 212 5.94 17.73 -5.50
CA THR A 212 6.10 18.92 -4.66
C THR A 212 5.10 18.90 -3.50
N ALA A 213 5.28 19.81 -2.55
CA ALA A 213 4.33 20.01 -1.46
C ALA A 213 2.97 20.52 -2.00
N GLU A 214 3.00 21.36 -3.04
CA GLU A 214 1.81 21.87 -3.69
C GLU A 214 0.99 20.76 -4.38
N ASP A 215 1.66 19.77 -4.99
CA ASP A 215 0.98 18.60 -5.54
C ASP A 215 0.26 17.81 -4.44
N ALA A 216 0.89 17.69 -3.27
CA ALA A 216 0.28 17.03 -2.13
C ALA A 216 -0.96 17.77 -1.62
N VAL A 217 -0.88 19.10 -1.49
CA VAL A 217 -2.01 19.94 -1.10
C VAL A 217 -3.15 19.79 -2.13
N ARG A 218 -2.84 19.92 -3.42
CA ARG A 218 -3.82 19.77 -4.50
C ARG A 218 -4.52 18.39 -4.46
N MET A 219 -3.76 17.31 -4.28
CA MET A 219 -4.33 15.97 -4.14
C MET A 219 -5.35 15.90 -2.99
N VAL A 220 -5.03 16.50 -1.85
CA VAL A 220 -5.94 16.54 -0.70
C VAL A 220 -7.20 17.36 -1.01
N GLU A 221 -7.05 18.51 -1.66
CA GLU A 221 -8.18 19.40 -2.01
C GLU A 221 -9.11 18.76 -3.04
N GLU A 222 -8.55 18.11 -4.08
CA GLU A 222 -9.32 17.48 -5.15
C GLU A 222 -10.03 16.20 -4.73
N THR A 223 -9.51 15.50 -3.73
CA THR A 223 -10.00 14.16 -3.36
C THR A 223 -10.60 14.09 -1.96
N CYS A 224 -10.58 15.19 -1.21
CA CYS A 224 -10.95 15.25 0.21
C CYS A 224 -10.17 14.22 1.06
N LEU A 225 -8.97 13.85 0.60
CA LEU A 225 -8.13 12.86 1.24
C LEU A 225 -7.40 13.39 2.45
N LEU A 226 -7.05 12.42 3.28
CA LEU A 226 -6.23 12.68 4.46
C LEU A 226 -4.73 12.44 4.23
N TYR A 227 -4.32 11.89 3.05
CA TYR A 227 -2.96 11.36 2.81
C TYR A 227 -2.45 11.50 1.39
N THR A 228 -1.13 11.67 1.29
CA THR A 228 -0.40 11.60 0.03
C THR A 228 0.86 10.76 0.20
N SER A 229 1.24 10.03 -0.84
CA SER A 229 2.49 9.27 -0.87
C SER A 229 3.26 9.63 -2.12
N PRO A 230 4.37 10.42 -2.01
CA PRO A 230 5.24 10.69 -3.15
C PRO A 230 5.91 9.40 -3.63
N SER A 231 6.12 9.29 -4.95
CA SER A 231 6.83 8.17 -5.55
C SER A 231 8.11 8.66 -6.23
N PRO A 232 9.30 8.09 -5.92
CA PRO A 232 10.53 8.43 -6.64
C PRO A 232 10.45 8.16 -8.15
N ARG A 233 9.59 7.23 -8.58
CA ARG A 233 9.39 6.92 -10.01
C ARG A 233 8.60 8.00 -10.76
N ASP A 234 7.88 8.85 -10.05
CA ASP A 234 7.16 9.98 -10.66
C ASP A 234 8.14 11.06 -11.18
N ARG A 235 9.43 10.99 -10.80
CA ARG A 235 10.51 11.88 -11.26
C ARG A 235 11.26 11.37 -12.49
N SER A 236 11.07 10.14 -12.93
CA SER A 236 11.91 9.48 -13.93
C SER A 236 11.46 9.66 -15.38
N VAL A 237 10.74 10.73 -15.69
CA VAL A 237 10.39 11.08 -17.07
C VAL A 237 10.87 12.51 -17.33
N SER A 238 12.17 12.65 -17.54
CA SER A 238 12.80 13.79 -18.20
C SER A 238 13.78 13.28 -19.24
#